data_32acb343804493f1ffa6866b6f0bb63a
#
_entry.id   32acb343804493f1ffa6866b6f0bb63a
#
_cell.length_a   1.000
_cell.length_b   1.000
_cell.length_c   1.000
_cell.angle_alpha   90.00
_cell.angle_beta   90.00
_cell.angle_gamma   90.00
#
_symmetry.space_group_name_H-M   'P 1'
#
loop_
_entity.id
_entity.type
_entity.pdbx_description
1 polymer ?
#
loop_
_entity_poly.entity_id
_entity_poly.type
_entity_poly.pdbx_seq_one_letter_code
_entity_poly.pdbx_strand_id
1 'polypeptide(L)'
;MKGVLMTKMVQEQNLTNLTPEIDLSDKRIMTAEINRPALQLTGYLEHFANERVQIIGYVEYTYLMQLPDDKRLMKYERFISSKIPCVIFSTMTKPSQDMLDLAVKYNVPTFVTERTTSSLMAEIIRWLGVQLAPCISIHGVLVDVFGEGILITGESGIGKSEAALELIKRGHRLVS
;
A
#
# COMPACT_ATOMS: atom_id res chain seq x y z
N MET A 1 8.88 4.36 -11.96
CA MET A 1 7.82 4.65 -10.95
C MET A 1 8.48 4.70 -9.57
N LYS A 2 8.23 5.75 -8.80
CA LYS A 2 8.67 5.79 -7.40
C LYS A 2 7.66 5.00 -6.57
N GLY A 3 8.05 3.82 -6.05
CA GLY A 3 7.20 3.06 -5.13
C GLY A 3 6.91 3.84 -3.83
N VAL A 4 5.89 3.41 -3.10
CA VAL A 4 5.47 4.01 -1.83
C VAL A 4 6.31 3.45 -0.69
N LEU A 5 6.80 4.31 0.20
CA LEU A 5 7.51 3.90 1.41
C LEU A 5 6.62 3.04 2.31
N MET A 6 7.15 1.92 2.78
CA MET A 6 6.41 1.01 3.66
C MET A 6 6.08 1.66 5.01
N THR A 7 6.97 2.51 5.52
CA THR A 7 6.73 3.31 6.74
C THR A 7 5.45 4.14 6.63
N LYS A 8 5.20 4.76 5.46
CA LYS A 8 3.99 5.53 5.21
C LYS A 8 2.73 4.66 5.24
N MET A 9 2.78 3.47 4.61
CA MET A 9 1.67 2.53 4.67
C MET A 9 1.37 2.10 6.11
N VAL A 10 2.39 1.74 6.87
CA VAL A 10 2.23 1.31 8.27
C VAL A 10 1.53 2.39 9.10
N GLN A 11 1.98 3.64 8.96
CA GLN A 11 1.45 4.77 9.70
C GLN A 11 0.01 5.10 9.27
N GLU A 12 -0.26 5.30 7.97
CA GLU A 12 -1.57 5.73 7.48
C GLU A 12 -2.62 4.61 7.56
N GLN A 13 -2.19 3.35 7.56
CA GLN A 13 -3.07 2.20 7.71
C GLN A 13 -3.17 1.70 9.16
N ASN A 14 -2.55 2.37 10.13
CA ASN A 14 -2.53 1.98 11.55
C ASN A 14 -2.20 0.49 11.74
N LEU A 15 -1.10 0.03 11.13
CA LEU A 15 -0.64 -1.34 11.26
C LEU A 15 0.33 -1.46 12.44
N THR A 16 0.17 -2.50 13.25
CA THR A 16 1.12 -2.82 14.31
C THR A 16 2.27 -3.64 13.75
N ASN A 17 3.50 -3.17 13.92
CA ASN A 17 4.70 -3.87 13.47
C ASN A 17 5.04 -5.02 14.45
N LEU A 18 5.14 -6.25 13.94
CA LEU A 18 5.51 -7.44 14.70
C LEU A 18 7.00 -7.82 14.55
N THR A 19 7.72 -7.17 13.64
CA THR A 19 9.13 -7.40 13.36
C THR A 19 9.91 -6.08 13.40
N PRO A 20 9.99 -5.44 14.58
CA PRO A 20 10.65 -4.13 14.74
C PRO A 20 12.15 -4.15 14.42
N GLU A 21 12.79 -5.32 14.42
CA GLU A 21 14.18 -5.51 14.04
C GLU A 21 14.46 -5.25 12.56
N ILE A 22 13.42 -5.27 11.73
CA ILE A 22 13.54 -5.04 10.29
C ILE A 22 13.43 -3.55 10.01
N ASP A 23 14.48 -2.97 9.44
CA ASP A 23 14.45 -1.58 8.97
C ASP A 23 13.49 -1.41 7.78
N LEU A 24 12.58 -0.45 7.89
CA LEU A 24 11.57 -0.12 6.89
C LEU A 24 11.91 1.12 6.06
N SER A 25 12.98 1.83 6.37
CA SER A 25 13.30 3.16 5.81
C SER A 25 13.39 3.16 4.28
N ASP A 26 13.95 2.11 3.70
CA ASP A 26 14.16 1.97 2.26
C ASP A 26 13.18 0.99 1.57
N LYS A 27 12.34 0.32 2.36
CA LYS A 27 11.40 -0.66 1.81
C LYS A 27 10.24 0.05 1.11
N ARG A 28 9.92 -0.42 -0.11
CA ARG A 28 8.87 0.19 -0.95
C ARG A 28 7.91 -0.84 -1.48
N ILE A 29 6.67 -0.41 -1.64
CA ILE A 29 5.61 -1.15 -2.32
C ILE A 29 5.49 -0.57 -3.72
N MET A 30 5.53 -1.44 -4.73
CA MET A 30 5.63 -1.06 -6.14
C MET A 30 4.33 -1.24 -6.92
N THR A 31 3.35 -1.95 -6.35
CA THR A 31 2.05 -2.23 -6.98
C THR A 31 0.90 -1.93 -6.03
N ALA A 32 -0.23 -1.49 -6.58
CA ALA A 32 -1.46 -1.28 -5.81
C ALA A 32 -2.23 -2.59 -5.57
N GLU A 33 -1.82 -3.65 -6.23
CA GLU A 33 -2.46 -4.95 -6.06
C GLU A 33 -1.99 -5.65 -4.79
N ILE A 34 -2.87 -6.45 -4.22
CA ILE A 34 -2.61 -7.27 -3.05
C ILE A 34 -2.83 -8.74 -3.38
N ASN A 35 -2.35 -9.63 -2.52
CA ASN A 35 -2.57 -11.06 -2.66
C ASN A 35 -3.03 -11.68 -1.33
N ARG A 36 -3.92 -12.69 -1.43
CA ARG A 36 -4.24 -13.60 -0.33
C ARG A 36 -3.58 -14.95 -0.63
N PRO A 37 -2.55 -15.34 0.12
CA PRO A 37 -1.69 -16.46 -0.27
C PRO A 37 -2.28 -17.84 0.08
N ALA A 38 -3.57 -18.09 -0.22
CA ALA A 38 -4.24 -19.34 0.15
C ALA A 38 -3.54 -20.57 -0.46
N LEU A 39 -3.34 -20.60 -1.79
CA LEU A 39 -2.66 -21.71 -2.47
C LEU A 39 -1.15 -21.72 -2.15
N GLN A 40 -0.54 -20.56 -2.02
CA GLN A 40 0.89 -20.44 -1.72
C GLN A 40 1.25 -21.08 -0.37
N LEU A 41 0.38 -20.94 0.62
CA LEU A 41 0.54 -21.58 1.92
C LEU A 41 0.35 -23.11 1.87
N THR A 42 -0.27 -23.65 0.83
CA THR A 42 -0.29 -25.12 0.61
C THR A 42 0.99 -25.63 -0.04
N GLY A 43 1.82 -24.74 -0.58
CA GLY A 43 3.08 -25.03 -1.27
C GLY A 43 3.03 -24.87 -2.79
N TYR A 44 1.90 -24.43 -3.35
CA TYR A 44 1.78 -24.12 -4.77
C TYR A 44 2.22 -22.67 -5.04
N LEU A 45 3.38 -22.51 -5.67
CA LEU A 45 4.00 -21.21 -5.93
C LEU A 45 4.05 -20.84 -7.43
N GLU A 46 3.48 -21.65 -8.30
CA GLU A 46 3.37 -21.29 -9.72
C GLU A 46 2.48 -20.07 -9.87
N HIS A 47 2.92 -19.11 -10.70
CA HIS A 47 2.24 -17.82 -10.93
C HIS A 47 1.99 -17.01 -9.65
N PHE A 48 2.84 -17.18 -8.64
CA PHE A 48 2.74 -16.41 -7.41
C PHE A 48 3.12 -14.94 -7.63
N ALA A 49 2.15 -14.06 -7.42
CA ALA A 49 2.35 -12.61 -7.44
C ALA A 49 3.08 -12.14 -6.17
N ASN A 50 4.37 -12.47 -6.08
CA ASN A 50 5.18 -12.22 -4.89
C ASN A 50 5.53 -10.75 -4.68
N GLU A 51 5.41 -9.90 -5.71
CA GLU A 51 5.62 -8.45 -5.63
C GLU A 51 4.52 -7.69 -4.87
N ARG A 52 3.39 -8.36 -4.61
CA ARG A 52 2.21 -7.78 -3.95
C ARG A 52 2.30 -7.85 -2.44
N VAL A 53 1.63 -6.92 -1.76
CA VAL A 53 1.38 -7.01 -0.32
C VAL A 53 0.58 -8.28 -0.04
N GLN A 54 1.06 -9.13 0.88
CA GLN A 54 0.42 -10.38 1.23
C GLN A 54 -0.47 -10.20 2.45
N ILE A 55 -1.75 -10.61 2.37
CA ILE A 55 -2.70 -10.51 3.48
C ILE A 55 -3.15 -11.91 3.90
N ILE A 56 -2.83 -12.28 5.13
CA ILE A 56 -3.27 -13.53 5.76
C ILE A 56 -4.50 -13.22 6.62
N GLY A 57 -5.63 -13.77 6.19
CA GLY A 57 -6.89 -13.68 6.92
C GLY A 57 -7.09 -14.83 7.89
N TYR A 58 -8.27 -14.86 8.52
CA TYR A 58 -8.62 -15.90 9.49
C TYR A 58 -8.60 -17.32 8.90
N VAL A 59 -9.04 -17.48 7.65
CA VAL A 59 -9.09 -18.80 6.98
C VAL A 59 -7.67 -19.33 6.71
N GLU A 60 -6.80 -18.51 6.15
CA GLU A 60 -5.41 -18.86 5.88
C GLU A 60 -4.64 -19.13 7.19
N TYR A 61 -4.90 -18.33 8.21
CA TYR A 61 -4.30 -18.49 9.54
C TYR A 61 -4.73 -19.82 10.18
N THR A 62 -6.03 -20.11 10.22
CA THR A 62 -6.54 -21.35 10.81
C THR A 62 -6.06 -22.59 10.08
N TYR A 63 -5.93 -22.53 8.75
CA TYR A 63 -5.30 -23.59 7.97
C TYR A 63 -3.86 -23.86 8.44
N LEU A 64 -3.06 -22.80 8.61
CA LEU A 64 -1.68 -22.96 9.10
C LEU A 64 -1.65 -23.56 10.50
N MET A 65 -2.53 -23.11 11.41
CA MET A 65 -2.58 -23.58 12.79
C MET A 65 -3.06 -25.04 12.93
N GLN A 66 -3.77 -25.59 11.95
CA GLN A 66 -4.16 -27.01 11.91
C GLN A 66 -3.02 -27.93 11.50
N LEU A 67 -1.95 -27.41 10.92
CA LEU A 67 -0.81 -28.20 10.53
C LEU A 67 0.09 -28.54 11.73
N PRO A 68 0.72 -29.72 11.76
CA PRO A 68 1.85 -29.97 12.67
C PRO A 68 2.92 -28.89 12.53
N ASP A 69 3.60 -28.57 13.64
CA ASP A 69 4.54 -27.45 13.71
C ASP A 69 5.63 -27.51 12.63
N ASP A 70 6.22 -28.69 12.41
CA ASP A 70 7.25 -28.93 11.39
C ASP A 70 6.72 -28.62 9.99
N LYS A 71 5.52 -29.07 9.66
CA LYS A 71 4.90 -28.83 8.34
C LYS A 71 4.45 -27.38 8.17
N ARG A 72 3.94 -26.77 9.25
CA ARG A 72 3.55 -25.35 9.25
C ARG A 72 4.76 -24.47 8.96
N LEU A 73 5.85 -24.66 9.68
CA LEU A 73 7.07 -23.88 9.53
C LEU A 73 7.71 -24.08 8.16
N MET A 74 7.79 -25.33 7.68
CA MET A 74 8.30 -25.62 6.33
C MET A 74 7.50 -24.90 5.22
N LYS A 75 6.18 -24.93 5.30
CA LYS A 75 5.31 -24.27 4.32
C LYS A 75 5.41 -22.74 4.41
N TYR A 76 5.42 -22.22 5.64
CA TYR A 76 5.55 -20.78 5.87
C TYR A 76 6.92 -20.28 5.44
N GLU A 77 8.00 -21.02 5.73
CA GLU A 77 9.35 -20.67 5.27
C GLU A 77 9.43 -20.61 3.75
N ARG A 78 8.85 -21.60 3.05
CA ARG A 78 8.80 -21.60 1.59
C ARG A 78 8.04 -20.39 1.03
N PHE A 79 6.95 -19.99 1.67
CA PHE A 79 6.19 -18.80 1.31
C PHE A 79 6.97 -17.52 1.59
N ILE A 80 7.51 -17.34 2.80
CA ILE A 80 8.19 -16.11 3.21
C ILE A 80 9.51 -15.90 2.44
N SER A 81 10.19 -16.97 2.04
CA SER A 81 11.43 -16.90 1.24
C SER A 81 11.21 -16.47 -0.23
N SER A 82 9.96 -16.34 -0.68
CA SER A 82 9.62 -15.96 -2.06
C SER A 82 9.80 -14.47 -2.38
N LYS A 83 10.57 -13.73 -1.58
CA LYS A 83 10.89 -12.30 -1.78
C LYS A 83 9.65 -11.39 -1.82
N ILE A 84 8.69 -11.68 -0.97
CA ILE A 84 7.50 -10.85 -0.80
C ILE A 84 7.83 -9.53 -0.08
N PRO A 85 7.13 -8.41 -0.36
CA PRO A 85 7.44 -7.12 0.27
C PRO A 85 7.09 -7.09 1.76
N CYS A 86 5.98 -7.68 2.15
CA CYS A 86 5.54 -7.78 3.54
C CYS A 86 4.37 -8.75 3.69
N VAL A 87 4.06 -9.10 4.94
CA VAL A 87 2.85 -9.86 5.33
C VAL A 87 2.03 -9.04 6.31
N ILE A 88 0.71 -9.00 6.13
CA ILE A 88 -0.23 -8.39 7.08
C ILE A 88 -1.20 -9.45 7.56
N PHE A 89 -1.22 -9.69 8.85
CA PHE A 89 -2.23 -10.53 9.50
C PHE A 89 -3.45 -9.68 9.85
N SER A 90 -4.62 -10.05 9.38
CA SER A 90 -5.89 -9.36 9.67
C SER A 90 -6.64 -10.04 10.83
N THR A 91 -7.69 -9.38 11.35
CA THR A 91 -8.57 -9.93 12.40
C THR A 91 -7.85 -10.35 13.68
N MET A 92 -6.79 -9.63 14.07
CA MET A 92 -5.96 -9.92 15.26
C MET A 92 -5.38 -11.35 15.31
N THR A 93 -5.29 -12.04 14.18
CA THR A 93 -4.58 -13.32 14.13
C THR A 93 -3.09 -13.05 14.34
N LYS A 94 -2.49 -13.71 15.34
CA LYS A 94 -1.07 -13.51 15.68
C LYS A 94 -0.25 -14.72 15.23
N PRO A 95 0.77 -14.52 14.38
CA PRO A 95 1.69 -15.59 14.04
C PRO A 95 2.45 -16.08 15.28
N SER A 96 2.89 -17.34 15.27
CA SER A 96 3.76 -17.87 16.33
C SER A 96 5.14 -17.20 16.28
N GLN A 97 5.90 -17.27 17.38
CA GLN A 97 7.25 -16.69 17.42
C GLN A 97 8.14 -17.27 16.32
N ASP A 98 8.10 -18.58 16.09
CA ASP A 98 8.88 -19.24 15.05
C ASP A 98 8.57 -18.67 13.65
N MET A 99 7.32 -18.30 13.38
CA MET A 99 6.93 -17.63 12.12
C MET A 99 7.50 -16.22 12.03
N LEU A 100 7.57 -15.48 13.15
CA LEU A 100 8.21 -14.16 13.20
C LEU A 100 9.73 -14.26 13.02
N ASP A 101 10.36 -15.25 13.63
CA ASP A 101 11.80 -15.51 13.47
C ASP A 101 12.15 -15.80 12.00
N LEU A 102 11.32 -16.57 11.31
CA LEU A 102 11.44 -16.77 9.86
C LEU A 102 11.27 -15.47 9.08
N ALA A 103 10.31 -14.62 9.44
CA ALA A 103 10.10 -13.34 8.80
C ALA A 103 11.34 -12.42 8.96
N VAL A 104 11.93 -12.38 10.15
CA VAL A 104 13.18 -11.65 10.42
C VAL A 104 14.34 -12.24 9.61
N LYS A 105 14.52 -13.58 9.62
CA LYS A 105 15.55 -14.31 8.85
C LYS A 105 15.53 -13.95 7.35
N TYR A 106 14.34 -13.86 6.77
CA TYR A 106 14.17 -13.53 5.34
C TYR A 106 13.94 -12.03 5.07
N ASN A 107 14.06 -11.17 6.10
CA ASN A 107 13.91 -9.72 6.03
C ASN A 107 12.56 -9.28 5.44
N VAL A 108 11.47 -9.99 5.81
CA VAL A 108 10.10 -9.72 5.39
C VAL A 108 9.31 -9.08 6.53
N PRO A 109 9.01 -7.78 6.47
CA PRO A 109 8.23 -7.09 7.48
C PRO A 109 6.85 -7.73 7.67
N THR A 110 6.49 -7.94 8.94
CA THR A 110 5.23 -8.57 9.31
C THR A 110 4.43 -7.65 10.23
N PHE A 111 3.17 -7.46 9.88
CA PHE A 111 2.26 -6.55 10.56
C PHE A 111 0.98 -7.26 11.00
N VAL A 112 0.25 -6.65 11.94
CA VAL A 112 -1.08 -7.10 12.34
C VAL A 112 -2.06 -5.93 12.44
N THR A 113 -3.34 -6.22 12.22
CA THR A 113 -4.43 -5.26 12.38
C THR A 113 -5.71 -5.95 12.87
N GLU A 114 -6.56 -5.19 13.57
CA GLU A 114 -7.88 -5.65 14.03
C GLU A 114 -8.92 -5.71 12.91
N ARG A 115 -8.67 -5.02 11.81
CA ARG A 115 -9.63 -4.94 10.71
C ARG A 115 -9.93 -6.31 10.10
N THR A 116 -11.13 -6.45 9.58
CA THR A 116 -11.50 -7.63 8.78
C THR A 116 -10.68 -7.66 7.49
N THR A 117 -10.43 -8.86 6.98
CA THR A 117 -9.64 -9.05 5.75
C THR A 117 -10.22 -8.24 4.58
N SER A 118 -11.54 -8.25 4.39
CA SER A 118 -12.19 -7.54 3.29
C SER A 118 -12.06 -6.02 3.39
N SER A 119 -12.25 -5.46 4.61
CA SER A 119 -12.10 -4.02 4.84
C SER A 119 -10.65 -3.59 4.62
N LEU A 120 -9.68 -4.32 5.17
CA LEU A 120 -8.26 -4.05 5.00
C LEU A 120 -7.86 -4.05 3.51
N MET A 121 -8.31 -5.07 2.77
CA MET A 121 -8.02 -5.20 1.34
C MET A 121 -8.52 -3.98 0.56
N ALA A 122 -9.80 -3.63 0.75
CA ALA A 122 -10.41 -2.50 0.04
C ALA A 122 -9.68 -1.18 0.32
N GLU A 123 -9.31 -0.95 1.58
CA GLU A 123 -8.60 0.27 1.98
C GLU A 123 -7.16 0.33 1.44
N ILE A 124 -6.40 -0.76 1.54
CA ILE A 124 -5.02 -0.80 1.02
C ILE A 124 -5.00 -0.63 -0.50
N ILE A 125 -5.88 -1.31 -1.24
CA ILE A 125 -5.96 -1.18 -2.70
C ILE A 125 -6.28 0.27 -3.08
N ARG A 126 -7.29 0.86 -2.47
CA ARG A 126 -7.68 2.25 -2.73
C ARG A 126 -6.54 3.21 -2.39
N TRP A 127 -5.92 3.04 -1.23
CA TRP A 127 -4.83 3.88 -0.77
C TRP A 127 -3.60 3.77 -1.69
N LEU A 128 -3.14 2.56 -1.98
CA LEU A 128 -2.01 2.34 -2.89
C LEU A 128 -2.30 2.85 -4.30
N GLY A 129 -3.55 2.69 -4.78
CA GLY A 129 -3.98 3.23 -6.07
C GLY A 129 -3.77 4.75 -6.16
N VAL A 130 -4.10 5.48 -5.09
CA VAL A 130 -3.86 6.94 -5.00
C VAL A 130 -2.37 7.25 -4.91
N GLN A 131 -1.62 6.52 -4.04
CA GLN A 131 -0.20 6.79 -3.80
C GLN A 131 0.69 6.48 -5.01
N LEU A 132 0.31 5.49 -5.80
CA LEU A 132 1.04 5.04 -7.00
C LEU A 132 0.52 5.65 -8.30
N ALA A 133 -0.54 6.47 -8.22
CA ALA A 133 -1.09 7.14 -9.39
C ALA A 133 -0.03 8.01 -10.09
N PRO A 134 -0.02 8.04 -11.42
CA PRO A 134 0.81 8.97 -12.16
C PRO A 134 0.50 10.41 -11.74
N CYS A 135 1.53 11.17 -11.39
CA CYS A 135 1.40 12.59 -11.06
C CYS A 135 1.97 13.41 -12.21
N ILE A 136 1.18 14.33 -12.71
CA ILE A 136 1.62 15.32 -13.71
C ILE A 136 1.54 16.72 -13.08
N SER A 137 2.52 17.56 -13.40
CA SER A 137 2.50 18.98 -13.05
C SER A 137 2.03 19.77 -14.25
N ILE A 138 0.99 20.57 -14.08
CA ILE A 138 0.47 21.44 -15.13
C ILE A 138 0.69 22.88 -14.68
N HIS A 139 1.35 23.69 -15.52
CA HIS A 139 1.48 25.12 -15.30
C HIS A 139 0.21 25.83 -15.76
N GLY A 140 -0.45 26.51 -14.83
CA GLY A 140 -1.67 27.22 -15.10
C GLY A 140 -2.03 28.19 -13.97
N VAL A 141 -3.11 28.93 -14.15
CA VAL A 141 -3.70 29.76 -13.11
C VAL A 141 -5.08 29.24 -12.81
N LEU A 142 -5.35 28.89 -11.55
CA LEU A 142 -6.66 28.39 -11.12
C LEU A 142 -7.50 29.51 -10.52
N VAL A 143 -8.65 29.77 -11.11
CA VAL A 143 -9.59 30.81 -10.68
C VAL A 143 -10.95 30.17 -10.37
N ASP A 144 -11.55 30.58 -9.28
CA ASP A 144 -12.93 30.25 -8.94
C ASP A 144 -13.85 31.28 -9.62
N VAL A 145 -14.69 30.80 -10.52
CA VAL A 145 -15.67 31.62 -11.26
C VAL A 145 -17.08 31.10 -10.95
N PHE A 146 -17.84 31.84 -10.15
CA PHE A 146 -19.19 31.47 -9.69
C PHE A 146 -19.28 30.12 -8.97
N GLY A 147 -18.22 29.73 -8.22
CA GLY A 147 -18.15 28.45 -7.51
C GLY A 147 -17.57 27.30 -8.33
N GLU A 148 -17.21 27.55 -9.59
CA GLU A 148 -16.57 26.55 -10.47
C GLU A 148 -15.08 26.85 -10.61
N GLY A 149 -14.23 25.81 -10.42
CA GLY A 149 -12.77 25.91 -10.58
C GLY A 149 -12.36 25.88 -12.05
N ILE A 150 -11.88 27.02 -12.57
CA ILE A 150 -11.39 27.12 -13.96
C ILE A 150 -9.87 27.16 -13.97
N LEU A 151 -9.23 26.17 -14.61
CA LEU A 151 -7.78 26.13 -14.82
C LEU A 151 -7.43 26.73 -16.19
N ILE A 152 -6.75 27.88 -16.19
CA ILE A 152 -6.26 28.55 -17.38
C ILE A 152 -4.87 28.01 -17.70
N THR A 153 -4.72 27.27 -18.79
CA THR A 153 -3.45 26.67 -19.25
C THR A 153 -2.98 27.27 -20.57
N GLY A 154 -1.72 27.11 -20.88
CA GLY A 154 -1.13 27.56 -22.14
C GLY A 154 0.39 27.78 -22.01
N GLU A 155 1.04 28.15 -23.10
CA GLU A 155 2.47 28.42 -23.13
C GLU A 155 2.85 29.65 -22.27
N SER A 156 4.13 29.73 -21.89
CA SER A 156 4.64 30.88 -21.13
C SER A 156 4.50 32.15 -21.96
N GLY A 157 4.01 33.25 -21.37
CA GLY A 157 3.85 34.54 -22.04
C GLY A 157 2.58 34.73 -22.86
N ILE A 158 1.68 33.72 -22.92
CA ILE A 158 0.44 33.82 -23.76
C ILE A 158 -0.67 34.71 -23.11
N GLY A 159 -0.43 35.25 -21.92
CA GLY A 159 -1.42 36.10 -21.25
C GLY A 159 -2.30 35.42 -20.21
N LYS A 160 -1.90 34.23 -19.70
CA LYS A 160 -2.68 33.51 -18.66
C LYS A 160 -2.93 34.33 -17.41
N SER A 161 -1.87 35.02 -16.93
CA SER A 161 -1.96 35.85 -15.75
C SER A 161 -2.80 37.10 -15.96
N GLU A 162 -2.76 37.68 -17.14
CA GLU A 162 -3.60 38.82 -17.53
C GLU A 162 -5.10 38.42 -17.58
N ALA A 163 -5.39 37.25 -18.17
CA ALA A 163 -6.75 36.72 -18.18
C ALA A 163 -7.29 36.46 -16.76
N ALA A 164 -6.46 35.86 -15.90
CA ALA A 164 -6.81 35.64 -14.51
C ALA A 164 -7.04 36.96 -13.75
N LEU A 165 -6.17 37.95 -13.98
CA LEU A 165 -6.29 39.27 -13.36
C LEU A 165 -7.61 39.98 -13.78
N GLU A 166 -8.01 39.84 -15.02
CA GLU A 166 -9.28 40.38 -15.52
C GLU A 166 -10.51 39.71 -14.84
N LEU A 167 -10.44 38.38 -14.60
CA LEU A 167 -11.46 37.65 -13.87
C LEU A 167 -11.52 38.12 -12.41
N ILE A 168 -10.37 38.31 -11.76
CA ILE A 168 -10.31 38.83 -10.38
C ILE A 168 -10.91 40.24 -10.27
N LYS A 169 -10.61 41.13 -11.25
CA LYS A 169 -11.22 42.48 -11.29
C LYS A 169 -12.75 42.43 -11.41
N ARG A 170 -13.29 41.39 -12.02
CA ARG A 170 -14.74 41.14 -12.13
C ARG A 170 -15.34 40.47 -10.89
N GLY A 171 -14.57 40.27 -9.83
CA GLY A 171 -15.07 39.76 -8.56
C GLY A 171 -14.87 38.24 -8.37
N HIS A 172 -14.13 37.58 -9.26
CA HIS A 172 -13.81 36.17 -9.12
C HIS A 172 -12.59 35.97 -8.23
N ARG A 173 -12.40 34.74 -7.73
CA ARG A 173 -11.38 34.44 -6.74
C ARG A 173 -10.20 33.69 -7.34
N LEU A 174 -8.96 34.19 -7.12
CA LEU A 174 -7.76 33.41 -7.40
C LEU A 174 -7.62 32.27 -6.39
N VAL A 175 -7.35 31.06 -6.87
CA VAL A 175 -7.10 29.88 -6.03
C VAL A 175 -5.63 29.53 -6.01
N SER A 176 -4.94 29.53 -7.19
CA SER A 176 -3.52 29.20 -7.33
C SER A 176 -2.96 29.73 -8.65
#